data_5123368b46061f0bc13c12012e9c940d
#
_entry.id   5123368b46061f0bc13c12012e9c940d
#
_cell.length_a   1.000
_cell.length_b   1.000
_cell.length_c   1.000
_cell.angle_alpha   90.00
_cell.angle_beta   90.00
_cell.angle_gamma   90.00
#
_symmetry.space_group_name_H-M   'P 1'
#
loop_
_entity.id
_entity.type
_entity.pdbx_description
1 polymer ?
#
loop_
_entity_poly.entity_id
_entity_poly.type
_entity_poly.pdbx_seq_one_letter_code
_entity_poly.pdbx_strand_id
1 'polypeptide(L)'
;MSREMGTFRIDIELENPMRPGEKRALTSVLVDSGAELSWVPAPVLESLGIVRRSEWRFRQADGTVLERWTGPAFVYAAGRSATDDVVFAEPGDLVLLGARSLEGLNLRVDPVGKRLVDAGPAPAAGTVRGPSARSSTRHRPLLERQEIRLG
;
A
#
# COMPACT_ATOMS: atom_id res chain seq x y z
N MET A 1 21.34 -11.14 -1.84
CA MET A 1 21.67 -11.04 -3.23
C MET A 1 20.47 -11.09 -4.12
N SER A 2 19.95 -12.28 -4.39
CA SER A 2 18.88 -12.35 -5.38
C SER A 2 17.68 -11.49 -5.00
N ARG A 3 17.42 -11.31 -3.72
CA ARG A 3 16.27 -10.52 -3.37
C ARG A 3 16.48 -9.03 -3.58
N GLU A 4 17.71 -8.59 -3.83
CA GLU A 4 17.93 -7.22 -4.20
C GLU A 4 17.59 -6.94 -5.64
N MET A 5 17.47 -7.97 -6.46
CA MET A 5 17.19 -7.76 -7.86
C MET A 5 15.86 -7.10 -8.12
N GLY A 6 14.87 -7.39 -7.32
CA GLY A 6 13.55 -6.80 -7.49
C GLY A 6 13.26 -5.63 -6.60
N THR A 7 14.23 -5.17 -5.80
CA THR A 7 13.96 -4.14 -4.81
C THR A 7 14.43 -2.78 -5.29
N PHE A 8 13.76 -1.76 -4.82
CA PHE A 8 14.12 -0.37 -5.06
C PHE A 8 13.41 0.47 -4.02
N ARG A 9 13.71 1.76 -3.97
CA ARG A 9 13.16 2.64 -2.95
C ARG A 9 12.45 3.80 -3.61
N ILE A 10 11.39 4.27 -2.94
CA ILE A 10 10.63 5.42 -3.40
C ILE A 10 10.29 6.30 -2.21
N ASP A 11 9.84 7.50 -2.50
CA ASP A 11 9.32 8.39 -1.47
C ASP A 11 7.82 8.23 -1.40
N ILE A 12 7.30 8.27 -0.18
CA ILE A 12 5.85 8.19 0.04
C ILE A 12 5.46 9.28 1.02
N GLU A 13 4.16 9.48 1.14
CA GLU A 13 3.62 10.34 2.19
C GLU A 13 2.53 9.60 2.91
N LEU A 14 2.32 9.97 4.17
CA LEU A 14 1.31 9.37 5.01
C LEU A 14 0.44 10.45 5.61
N GLU A 15 -0.81 10.12 5.82
CA GLU A 15 -1.77 11.04 6.37
C GLU A 15 -2.73 10.28 7.26
N ASN A 16 -3.14 10.91 8.37
CA ASN A 16 -4.16 10.34 9.24
C ASN A 16 -5.52 10.65 8.64
N PRO A 17 -6.33 9.63 8.32
CA PRO A 17 -7.65 9.88 7.76
C PRO A 17 -8.53 10.78 8.64
N MET A 18 -8.27 10.82 9.94
CA MET A 18 -9.03 11.64 10.88
C MET A 18 -8.47 13.06 10.99
N ARG A 19 -7.36 13.35 10.34
CA ARG A 19 -6.72 14.67 10.36
C ARG A 19 -6.28 15.03 8.94
N PRO A 20 -7.23 15.25 8.04
CA PRO A 20 -6.88 15.50 6.64
C PRO A 20 -6.09 16.80 6.50
N GLY A 21 -5.12 16.76 5.61
CA GLY A 21 -4.27 17.90 5.32
C GLY A 21 -2.92 17.88 5.99
N GLU A 22 -2.73 17.02 6.98
CA GLU A 22 -1.43 16.88 7.65
C GLU A 22 -0.73 15.65 7.11
N LYS A 23 0.20 15.86 6.21
CA LYS A 23 0.95 14.76 5.61
C LYS A 23 2.37 14.72 6.16
N ARG A 24 2.91 13.52 6.23
CA ARG A 24 4.29 13.34 6.63
C ARG A 24 5.02 12.58 5.54
N ALA A 25 6.08 13.16 5.02
CA ALA A 25 6.89 12.51 4.00
C ALA A 25 7.82 11.48 4.63
N LEU A 26 8.02 10.39 3.90
CA LEU A 26 8.94 9.35 4.29
C LEU A 26 9.75 9.00 3.05
N THR A 27 11.05 9.28 3.09
CA THR A 27 11.89 9.15 1.91
C THR A 27 12.58 7.81 1.88
N SER A 28 12.87 7.36 0.67
CA SER A 28 13.71 6.18 0.44
C SER A 28 13.14 4.93 1.10
N VAL A 29 11.85 4.69 0.89
CA VAL A 29 11.15 3.55 1.46
C VAL A 29 11.31 2.36 0.52
N LEU A 30 11.67 1.22 1.07
CA LEU A 30 11.85 0.00 0.31
C LEU A 30 10.51 -0.48 -0.22
N VAL A 31 10.44 -0.83 -1.49
CA VAL A 31 9.25 -1.46 -2.06
C VAL A 31 9.42 -2.97 -1.98
N ASP A 32 8.49 -3.63 -1.29
CA ASP A 32 8.59 -5.07 -1.04
C ASP A 32 7.22 -5.71 -1.23
N SER A 33 6.99 -6.24 -2.43
CA SER A 33 5.72 -6.89 -2.74
C SER A 33 5.56 -8.24 -2.04
N GLY A 34 6.62 -8.74 -1.41
CA GLY A 34 6.53 -9.95 -0.62
C GLY A 34 5.99 -9.73 0.79
N ALA A 35 5.91 -8.49 1.23
CA ALA A 35 5.34 -8.18 2.53
C ALA A 35 3.86 -7.85 2.36
N GLU A 36 3.04 -8.36 3.26
CA GLU A 36 1.59 -8.13 3.18
C GLU A 36 1.25 -6.67 3.43
N LEU A 37 1.77 -6.11 4.51
CA LEU A 37 1.44 -4.75 4.93
C LEU A 37 2.66 -3.85 4.79
N SER A 38 2.40 -2.54 4.76
CA SER A 38 3.47 -1.54 4.80
C SER A 38 3.89 -1.29 6.23
N TRP A 39 5.18 -1.06 6.44
CA TRP A 39 5.77 -0.84 7.77
C TRP A 39 6.34 0.56 7.81
N VAL A 40 5.87 1.34 8.79
CA VAL A 40 6.22 2.75 8.93
C VAL A 40 6.69 2.97 10.36
N PRO A 41 7.78 3.71 10.58
CA PRO A 41 8.26 3.92 11.94
C PRO A 41 7.16 4.43 12.86
N ALA A 42 7.03 3.80 14.02
CA ALA A 42 5.98 4.18 14.96
C ALA A 42 5.98 5.68 15.27
N PRO A 43 7.14 6.35 15.48
CA PRO A 43 7.10 7.78 15.77
C PRO A 43 6.46 8.61 14.66
N VAL A 44 6.59 8.20 13.40
CA VAL A 44 5.96 8.92 12.30
C VAL A 44 4.44 8.82 12.42
N LEU A 45 3.93 7.62 12.64
CA LEU A 45 2.49 7.42 12.78
C LEU A 45 1.96 8.12 14.03
N GLU A 46 2.71 8.07 15.11
CA GLU A 46 2.30 8.73 16.34
C GLU A 46 2.24 10.25 16.15
N SER A 47 3.20 10.80 15.42
CA SER A 47 3.21 12.25 15.17
C SER A 47 2.01 12.69 14.34
N LEU A 48 1.45 11.79 13.55
CA LEU A 48 0.23 12.05 12.79
C LEU A 48 -1.03 11.77 13.58
N GLY A 49 -0.90 11.25 14.80
CA GLY A 49 -2.06 10.94 15.65
C GLY A 49 -2.77 9.65 15.25
N ILE A 50 -2.11 8.81 14.45
CA ILE A 50 -2.72 7.54 14.06
C ILE A 50 -2.72 6.61 15.25
N VAL A 51 -3.89 6.03 15.53
CA VAL A 51 -4.10 5.22 16.73
C VAL A 51 -3.83 3.76 16.40
N ARG A 52 -3.14 3.08 17.32
CA ARG A 52 -2.96 1.64 17.23
C ARG A 52 -4.32 0.99 17.37
N ARG A 53 -4.71 0.23 16.37
CA ARG A 53 -6.07 -0.28 16.32
C ARG A 53 -6.14 -1.79 16.43
N SER A 54 -5.24 -2.50 15.73
CA SER A 54 -5.27 -3.97 15.69
C SER A 54 -3.88 -4.51 15.87
N GLU A 55 -3.79 -5.64 16.51
CA GLU A 55 -2.51 -6.31 16.69
C GLU A 55 -2.42 -7.47 15.70
N TRP A 56 -1.29 -7.55 15.01
CA TRP A 56 -1.05 -8.59 14.01
C TRP A 56 0.18 -9.39 14.38
N ARG A 57 0.19 -10.61 13.93
CA ARG A 57 1.35 -11.51 14.08
C ARG A 57 1.92 -11.74 12.69
N PHE A 58 3.22 -11.55 12.57
CA PHE A 58 3.93 -11.68 11.30
C PHE A 58 4.98 -12.76 11.42
N ARG A 59 5.01 -13.67 10.46
CA ARG A 59 6.02 -14.71 10.43
C ARG A 59 7.18 -14.26 9.58
N GLN A 60 8.38 -14.30 10.16
CA GLN A 60 9.59 -13.94 9.44
C GLN A 60 10.10 -15.15 8.68
N ALA A 61 11.07 -14.90 7.77
CA ALA A 61 11.62 -15.97 6.95
C ALA A 61 12.26 -17.09 7.77
N ASP A 62 12.81 -16.74 8.93
CA ASP A 62 13.45 -17.75 9.79
C ASP A 62 12.45 -18.49 10.69
N GLY A 63 11.16 -18.21 10.51
CA GLY A 63 10.11 -18.88 11.26
C GLY A 63 9.70 -18.18 12.54
N THR A 64 10.43 -17.17 12.99
CA THR A 64 10.04 -16.45 14.20
C THR A 64 8.82 -15.59 13.92
N VAL A 65 8.08 -15.28 14.97
CA VAL A 65 6.85 -14.52 14.88
C VAL A 65 7.03 -13.20 15.61
N LEU A 66 6.68 -12.11 14.94
CA LEU A 66 6.66 -10.78 15.53
C LEU A 66 5.23 -10.36 15.75
N GLU A 67 5.01 -9.60 16.81
CA GLU A 67 3.71 -8.99 17.04
C GLU A 67 3.86 -7.48 16.94
N ARG A 68 3.02 -6.86 16.12
CA ARG A 68 3.06 -5.42 15.91
C ARG A 68 1.65 -4.88 15.82
N TRP A 69 1.52 -3.62 16.20
CA TRP A 69 0.25 -2.92 16.07
C TRP A 69 0.11 -2.35 14.67
N THR A 70 -1.13 -2.22 14.22
CA THR A 70 -1.46 -1.57 12.96
C THR A 70 -2.48 -0.48 13.20
N GLY A 71 -2.55 0.47 12.28
CA GLY A 71 -3.54 1.52 12.30
C GLY A 71 -3.79 2.06 10.91
N PRO A 72 -4.92 2.76 10.73
CA PRO A 72 -5.34 3.22 9.41
C PRO A 72 -4.56 4.45 8.96
N ALA A 73 -4.18 4.48 7.71
CA ALA A 73 -3.47 5.61 7.13
C ALA A 73 -3.84 5.75 5.66
N PHE A 74 -3.82 6.99 5.17
CA PHE A 74 -3.75 7.22 3.74
C PHE A 74 -2.29 7.16 3.35
N VAL A 75 -2.01 6.43 2.28
CA VAL A 75 -0.65 6.26 1.76
C VAL A 75 -0.63 6.88 0.38
N TYR A 76 0.33 7.77 0.16
CA TYR A 76 0.50 8.46 -1.12
C TYR A 76 1.81 8.02 -1.75
N ALA A 77 1.76 7.62 -2.99
CA ALA A 77 2.96 7.24 -3.74
C ALA A 77 2.67 7.37 -5.23
N ALA A 78 3.66 7.82 -5.98
CA ALA A 78 3.57 7.91 -7.44
C ALA A 78 2.34 8.69 -7.91
N GLY A 79 1.95 9.72 -7.19
CA GLY A 79 0.81 10.57 -7.55
C GLY A 79 -0.54 9.97 -7.23
N ARG A 80 -0.59 8.87 -6.49
CA ARG A 80 -1.83 8.17 -6.15
C ARG A 80 -1.97 8.05 -4.65
N SER A 81 -3.16 7.68 -4.20
CA SER A 81 -3.41 7.48 -2.78
C SER A 81 -4.21 6.20 -2.55
N ALA A 82 -4.02 5.63 -1.38
CA ALA A 82 -4.74 4.45 -0.97
C ALA A 82 -5.01 4.54 0.53
N THR A 83 -6.07 3.88 0.97
CA THR A 83 -6.37 3.71 2.38
C THR A 83 -5.90 2.33 2.79
N ASP A 84 -5.12 2.24 3.84
CA ASP A 84 -4.60 0.94 4.26
C ASP A 84 -4.33 0.94 5.74
N ASP A 85 -4.21 -0.28 6.31
CA ASP A 85 -3.68 -0.46 7.64
C ASP A 85 -2.17 -0.59 7.51
N VAL A 86 -1.45 0.21 8.27
CA VAL A 86 0.01 0.18 8.25
C VAL A 86 0.54 -0.26 9.60
N VAL A 87 1.70 -0.89 9.58
CA VAL A 87 2.32 -1.44 10.78
C VAL A 87 3.13 -0.35 11.48
N PHE A 88 2.99 -0.26 12.80
CA PHE A 88 3.83 0.57 13.64
C PHE A 88 5.15 -0.16 13.80
N ALA A 89 6.10 0.17 12.95
CA ALA A 89 7.42 -0.48 12.97
C ALA A 89 8.20 -0.01 14.19
N GLU A 90 8.88 -0.95 14.82
CA GLU A 90 9.71 -0.70 16.00
C GLU A 90 11.16 -0.55 15.58
N PRO A 91 12.02 -0.01 16.47
CA PRO A 91 13.42 0.12 16.12
C PRO A 91 14.00 -1.22 15.69
N GLY A 92 14.74 -1.19 14.58
CA GLY A 92 15.31 -2.40 14.00
C GLY A 92 14.45 -3.06 12.95
N ASP A 93 13.18 -2.69 12.86
CA ASP A 93 12.32 -3.22 11.80
C ASP A 93 12.61 -2.53 10.47
N LEU A 94 12.33 -3.23 9.38
CA LEU A 94 12.41 -2.63 8.07
C LEU A 94 11.25 -1.66 7.87
N VAL A 95 11.53 -0.58 7.12
CA VAL A 95 10.52 0.38 6.70
C VAL A 95 10.26 0.09 5.22
N LEU A 96 9.02 -0.24 4.89
CA LEU A 96 8.74 -0.71 3.53
C LEU A 96 7.30 -0.45 3.12
N LEU A 97 7.11 -0.43 1.82
CA LEU A 97 5.80 -0.35 1.19
C LEU A 97 5.43 -1.76 0.73
N GLY A 98 4.33 -2.29 1.25
CA GLY A 98 3.96 -3.68 1.05
C GLY A 98 2.87 -3.88 0.02
N ALA A 99 2.46 -5.14 -0.14
CA ALA A 99 1.57 -5.56 -1.21
C ALA A 99 0.20 -4.90 -1.15
N ARG A 100 -0.38 -4.79 0.04
CA ARG A 100 -1.72 -4.20 0.15
C ARG A 100 -1.74 -2.74 -0.27
N SER A 101 -0.71 -1.99 0.11
CA SER A 101 -0.62 -0.60 -0.32
C SER A 101 -0.48 -0.52 -1.83
N LEU A 102 0.35 -1.39 -2.41
CA LEU A 102 0.51 -1.40 -3.86
C LEU A 102 -0.81 -1.70 -4.56
N GLU A 103 -1.57 -2.67 -4.04
CA GLU A 103 -2.87 -2.98 -4.61
C GLU A 103 -3.83 -1.80 -4.48
N GLY A 104 -3.86 -1.17 -3.32
CA GLY A 104 -4.72 -0.02 -3.11
C GLY A 104 -4.37 1.15 -4.00
N LEU A 105 -3.09 1.31 -4.32
CA LEU A 105 -2.62 2.34 -5.24
C LEU A 105 -2.81 1.94 -6.70
N ASN A 106 -3.21 0.71 -6.96
CA ASN A 106 -3.31 0.13 -8.29
C ASN A 106 -1.98 0.21 -9.03
N LEU A 107 -0.92 -0.15 -8.32
CA LEU A 107 0.43 -0.18 -8.85
C LEU A 107 0.99 -1.59 -8.74
N ARG A 108 1.89 -1.92 -9.63
CA ARG A 108 2.64 -3.15 -9.53
C ARG A 108 4.11 -2.87 -9.75
N VAL A 109 4.92 -3.79 -9.30
CA VAL A 109 6.37 -3.68 -9.42
C VAL A 109 6.81 -4.16 -10.78
N ASP A 110 7.63 -3.34 -11.43
CA ASP A 110 8.38 -3.75 -12.61
C ASP A 110 9.77 -4.14 -12.11
N PRO A 111 10.07 -5.43 -11.97
CA PRO A 111 11.34 -5.82 -11.37
C PRO A 111 12.54 -5.53 -12.26
N VAL A 112 12.34 -5.49 -13.57
CA VAL A 112 13.42 -5.19 -14.50
C VAL A 112 13.76 -3.72 -14.45
N GLY A 113 12.75 -2.86 -14.57
CA GLY A 113 12.95 -1.42 -14.52
C GLY A 113 13.13 -0.87 -13.11
N LYS A 114 12.87 -1.69 -12.10
CA LYS A 114 12.97 -1.28 -10.69
C LYS A 114 12.15 -0.03 -10.43
N ARG A 115 10.87 -0.12 -10.75
CA ARG A 115 9.96 1.01 -10.62
C ARG A 115 8.56 0.48 -10.47
N LEU A 116 7.65 1.39 -10.07
CA LEU A 116 6.24 1.08 -10.02
C LEU A 116 5.59 1.47 -11.33
N VAL A 117 4.67 0.65 -11.78
CA VAL A 117 3.93 0.91 -13.01
C VAL A 117 2.45 0.69 -12.72
N ASP A 118 1.62 1.28 -13.56
CA ASP A 118 0.17 1.12 -13.48
C ASP A 118 -0.19 -0.36 -13.60
N ALA A 119 -1.03 -0.83 -12.70
CA ALA A 119 -1.44 -2.24 -12.71
C ALA A 119 -2.54 -2.52 -13.72
N GLY A 120 -3.09 -1.47 -14.33
CA GLY A 120 -4.16 -1.63 -15.31
C GLY A 120 -5.53 -1.63 -14.65
N PRO A 121 -6.58 -1.87 -15.45
CA PRO A 121 -7.94 -1.85 -14.93
C PRO A 121 -8.16 -2.96 -13.90
N ALA A 122 -8.86 -2.62 -12.83
CA ALA A 122 -9.21 -3.60 -11.81
C ALA A 122 -10.43 -4.40 -12.27
N PRO A 123 -10.48 -5.69 -11.95
CA PRO A 123 -11.67 -6.47 -12.30
C PRO A 123 -12.88 -5.97 -11.52
N ALA A 124 -13.98 -5.77 -12.22
CA ALA A 124 -15.21 -5.33 -11.58
C ALA A 124 -15.93 -6.49 -10.92
N ALA A 125 -15.74 -7.70 -11.43
CA ALA A 125 -16.38 -8.89 -10.90
C ALA A 125 -15.41 -10.04 -10.96
N GLY A 126 -15.52 -10.95 -10.01
CA GLY A 126 -14.57 -12.05 -9.89
C GLY A 126 -14.66 -13.03 -11.03
N THR A 127 -15.88 -13.44 -11.39
CA THR A 127 -16.08 -14.39 -12.46
C THR A 127 -16.85 -13.73 -13.57
N VAL A 128 -16.29 -13.78 -14.75
CA VAL A 128 -16.90 -13.10 -15.88
C VAL A 128 -17.84 -14.03 -16.62
N ARG A 129 -19.08 -13.61 -16.75
CA ARG A 129 -20.08 -14.25 -17.57
C ARG A 129 -20.75 -13.19 -18.38
N GLY A 130 -21.37 -13.60 -19.50
CA GLY A 130 -22.02 -12.64 -20.35
C GLY A 130 -22.96 -11.70 -19.62
N PRO A 131 -23.92 -12.22 -18.85
CA PRO A 131 -24.86 -11.32 -18.17
C PRO A 131 -24.18 -10.44 -17.13
N SER A 132 -23.23 -10.98 -16.39
CA SER A 132 -22.51 -10.20 -15.39
C SER A 132 -21.69 -9.11 -16.03
N ALA A 133 -21.13 -9.40 -17.16
CA ALA A 133 -20.32 -8.40 -17.86
C ALA A 133 -21.15 -7.18 -18.21
N ARG A 134 -22.41 -7.38 -18.58
CA ARG A 134 -23.26 -6.24 -18.90
C ARG A 134 -23.54 -5.38 -17.69
N SER A 135 -23.74 -5.99 -16.55
CA SER A 135 -23.92 -5.21 -15.33
C SER A 135 -22.67 -4.40 -15.01
N SER A 136 -21.54 -5.02 -15.15
CA SER A 136 -20.29 -4.33 -14.91
C SER A 136 -20.15 -3.13 -15.83
N THR A 137 -20.58 -3.27 -17.05
CA THR A 137 -20.50 -2.18 -18.00
C THR A 137 -21.22 -0.94 -17.53
N ARG A 138 -22.34 -1.12 -16.84
CA ARG A 138 -23.09 0.04 -16.36
C ARG A 138 -22.32 0.85 -15.34
N HIS A 139 -21.43 0.22 -14.61
CA HIS A 139 -20.64 0.93 -13.61
C HIS A 139 -19.38 1.54 -14.17
N ARG A 140 -19.08 1.26 -15.41
CA ARG A 140 -17.83 1.72 -16.00
C ARG A 140 -17.61 3.21 -15.93
N PRO A 141 -18.63 4.04 -16.20
CA PRO A 141 -18.38 5.51 -16.13
C PRO A 141 -17.87 5.97 -14.78
N LEU A 142 -18.39 5.38 -13.69
CA LEU A 142 -17.90 5.77 -12.38
C LEU A 142 -16.47 5.32 -12.16
N LEU A 143 -16.14 4.11 -12.59
CA LEU A 143 -14.78 3.63 -12.47
C LEU A 143 -13.81 4.49 -13.25
N GLU A 144 -14.20 4.87 -14.44
CA GLU A 144 -13.35 5.70 -15.26
C GLU A 144 -13.09 7.04 -14.61
N ARG A 145 -14.11 7.63 -13.99
CA ARG A 145 -13.90 8.90 -13.29
C ARG A 145 -12.95 8.75 -12.13
N GLN A 146 -13.03 7.63 -11.42
CA GLN A 146 -12.10 7.39 -10.34
C GLN A 146 -10.68 7.28 -10.85
N GLU A 147 -10.49 6.59 -11.95
CA GLU A 147 -9.17 6.46 -12.53
C GLU A 147 -8.59 7.81 -12.92
N ILE A 148 -9.40 8.67 -13.48
CA ILE A 148 -8.95 9.99 -13.88
C ILE A 148 -8.47 10.77 -12.66
N ARG A 149 -9.20 10.69 -11.57
CA ARG A 149 -8.80 11.42 -10.37
C ARG A 149 -7.51 10.90 -9.78
N LEU A 150 -7.29 9.61 -9.86
CA LEU A 150 -6.08 9.01 -9.34
C LEU A 150 -4.88 9.24 -10.24
N GLY A 151 -5.11 9.25 -11.51
CA GLY A 151 -4.06 9.47 -12.48
C GLY A 151 -3.66 10.90 -12.56
#